data_d9f77f1e3e0adb78a73f32ff07701607
#
_entry.id   d9f77f1e3e0adb78a73f32ff07701607
#
_cell.length_a   1.000
_cell.length_b   1.000
_cell.length_c   1.000
_cell.angle_alpha   90.00
_cell.angle_beta   90.00
_cell.angle_gamma   90.00
#
_symmetry.space_group_name_H-M   'P 1'
#
loop_
_entity.id
_entity.type
_entity.pdbx_description
1 polymer ?
#
loop_
_entity_poly.entity_id
_entity_poly.type
_entity_poly.pdbx_seq_one_letter_code
_entity_poly.pdbx_strand_id
1 'polypeptide(L)'
;EVFAQNKPVTIDVEWNKSFLKGTVTVDHGAITEVQVVKGRGRVKGNSFEATSDKGVRIRVKIENASLAVGPDPTVISIKAAEHSFSFFVRDVKAEYPIFIPDYQVAVLPGMDNRTYEAVELEILQRKSQTKIQRIEEEKETSFESAAKITRDMSVPIWLGTSRDMRIFELSESLPDAAIGEANIISPKRSSSPLRLEETKNSNVNYLYTMGRGVGVQENIFRRLEQGVLPILNSTLVDDDVVYSSTAFTAFEKSPLHALKGTDFLVADQFSGGHMFTEGQLQQLKTRTPAALNTTEETVLFFRSKIVNKGSVPRYAWFKTPRPGTGWWSGSSYKFEATNGFSLYETDKVFCISTLNGKPLANEEIAILLQPDETAIVEFYLPHSP
;
A
#
# COMPACT_ATOMS: atom_id res chain seq x y z
N GLU A 1 -1.73 -4.04 -27.20
CA GLU A 1 -0.88 -2.84 -27.17
C GLU A 1 -1.78 -1.62 -26.96
N VAL A 2 -1.93 -1.17 -25.74
CA VAL A 2 -2.57 0.13 -25.45
C VAL A 2 -1.41 1.14 -25.49
N PHE A 3 -1.24 1.77 -26.64
CA PHE A 3 -0.37 2.94 -26.75
C PHE A 3 -0.90 4.02 -25.81
N ALA A 4 -0.15 4.33 -24.75
CA ALA A 4 -0.40 5.50 -23.94
C ALA A 4 -0.45 6.72 -24.89
N GLN A 5 -1.60 7.38 -25.00
CA GLN A 5 -1.74 8.58 -25.81
C GLN A 5 -0.88 9.66 -25.15
N ASN A 6 0.29 9.92 -25.69
CA ASN A 6 1.13 11.06 -25.35
C ASN A 6 0.44 12.35 -25.80
N LYS A 7 -0.42 12.91 -24.98
CA LYS A 7 -1.12 14.18 -25.28
C LYS A 7 -0.30 15.35 -24.72
N PRO A 8 -0.26 16.49 -25.43
CA PRO A 8 0.26 17.71 -24.85
C PRO A 8 -0.60 18.11 -23.65
N VAL A 9 0.05 18.46 -22.54
CA VAL A 9 -0.59 18.86 -21.30
C VAL A 9 -0.14 20.27 -20.93
N THR A 10 -1.06 21.08 -20.45
CA THR A 10 -0.78 22.41 -19.91
C THR A 10 -1.16 22.46 -18.45
N ILE A 11 -0.27 22.97 -17.61
CA ILE A 11 -0.45 23.08 -16.16
C ILE A 11 -0.17 24.53 -15.74
N ASP A 12 -1.02 25.06 -14.89
CA ASP A 12 -0.83 26.32 -14.23
C ASP A 12 -0.44 26.08 -12.77
N VAL A 13 0.59 26.77 -12.31
CA VAL A 13 1.01 26.75 -10.91
C VAL A 13 0.94 28.14 -10.38
N GLU A 14 0.13 28.35 -9.35
CA GLU A 14 -0.13 29.66 -8.75
C GLU A 14 0.35 29.70 -7.31
N TRP A 15 1.07 30.73 -6.98
CA TRP A 15 1.53 31.04 -5.62
C TRP A 15 0.89 32.32 -5.10
N ASN A 16 0.48 32.31 -3.85
CA ASN A 16 0.10 33.51 -3.11
C ASN A 16 1.35 34.18 -2.53
N LYS A 17 2.29 34.57 -3.40
CA LYS A 17 3.55 35.22 -3.03
C LYS A 17 3.82 36.40 -3.94
N SER A 18 4.44 37.48 -3.37
CA SER A 18 4.76 38.68 -4.11
C SER A 18 6.02 38.56 -4.99
N PHE A 19 6.92 37.66 -4.66
CA PHE A 19 8.14 37.35 -5.42
C PHE A 19 8.35 35.84 -5.49
N LEU A 20 8.73 35.36 -6.66
CA LEU A 20 9.06 33.98 -6.86
C LEU A 20 10.19 33.83 -7.88
N LYS A 21 11.16 32.96 -7.55
CA LYS A 21 12.23 32.56 -8.43
C LYS A 21 12.42 31.05 -8.33
N GLY A 22 12.49 30.37 -9.48
CA GLY A 22 12.60 28.92 -9.47
C GLY A 22 12.94 28.34 -10.83
N THR A 23 13.00 27.01 -10.86
CA THR A 23 13.24 26.21 -12.06
C THR A 23 12.25 25.05 -12.10
N VAL A 24 11.74 24.74 -13.29
CA VAL A 24 10.87 23.60 -13.54
C VAL A 24 11.67 22.51 -14.23
N THR A 25 11.55 21.27 -13.76
CA THR A 25 12.09 20.10 -14.45
C THR A 25 10.97 19.08 -14.66
N VAL A 26 11.14 18.19 -15.62
CA VAL A 26 10.21 17.12 -15.91
C VAL A 26 10.96 15.80 -16.09
N ASP A 27 10.40 14.76 -15.53
CA ASP A 27 10.80 13.38 -15.77
C ASP A 27 9.71 12.70 -16.62
N HIS A 28 10.10 11.91 -17.61
CA HIS A 28 9.20 11.23 -18.56
C HIS A 28 8.25 12.19 -19.30
N GLY A 29 8.85 13.11 -20.09
CA GLY A 29 8.17 14.11 -20.90
C GLY A 29 9.15 15.20 -21.36
N ALA A 30 8.65 16.20 -22.06
CA ALA A 30 9.43 17.35 -22.49
C ALA A 30 8.71 18.66 -22.19
N ILE A 31 9.36 19.58 -21.47
CA ILE A 31 8.86 20.95 -21.29
C ILE A 31 9.11 21.71 -22.59
N THR A 32 8.03 22.17 -23.24
CA THR A 32 8.11 22.96 -24.47
C THR A 32 8.02 24.46 -24.20
N GLU A 33 7.36 24.84 -23.13
CA GLU A 33 7.23 26.26 -22.77
C GLU A 33 7.04 26.41 -21.26
N VAL A 34 7.68 27.42 -20.69
CA VAL A 34 7.38 27.98 -19.37
C VAL A 34 7.08 29.46 -19.55
N GLN A 35 5.94 29.93 -19.05
CA GLN A 35 5.49 31.31 -19.20
C GLN A 35 4.99 31.87 -17.85
N VAL A 36 5.33 33.13 -17.56
CA VAL A 36 4.66 33.87 -16.47
C VAL A 36 3.35 34.42 -17.01
N VAL A 37 2.22 33.90 -16.49
CA VAL A 37 0.86 34.31 -16.94
C VAL A 37 0.16 35.26 -15.97
N LYS A 38 0.67 35.35 -14.71
CA LYS A 38 0.23 36.34 -13.74
C LYS A 38 1.46 36.91 -13.00
N GLY A 39 1.58 38.21 -12.99
CA GLY A 39 2.74 38.93 -12.48
C GLY A 39 3.62 39.49 -13.60
N ARG A 40 4.66 40.21 -13.21
CA ARG A 40 5.69 40.73 -14.10
C ARG A 40 6.96 39.91 -13.90
N GLY A 41 7.51 39.36 -14.96
CA GLY A 41 8.68 38.49 -14.81
C GLY A 41 9.33 38.12 -16.11
N ARG A 42 10.40 37.35 -16.00
CA ARG A 42 11.16 36.82 -17.14
C ARG A 42 11.33 35.28 -16.98
N VAL A 43 11.40 34.62 -18.13
CA VAL A 43 11.70 33.21 -18.22
C VAL A 43 12.95 33.05 -19.07
N LYS A 44 13.86 32.18 -18.64
CA LYS A 44 15.04 31.76 -19.40
C LYS A 44 15.14 30.23 -19.39
N GLY A 45 14.80 29.62 -20.51
CA GLY A 45 14.62 28.15 -20.54
C GLY A 45 13.53 27.73 -19.56
N ASN A 46 13.85 26.82 -18.65
CA ASN A 46 12.93 26.37 -17.62
C ASN A 46 13.02 27.14 -16.30
N SER A 47 13.84 28.18 -16.22
CA SER A 47 13.97 29.03 -15.04
C SER A 47 13.12 30.28 -15.18
N PHE A 48 12.46 30.67 -14.11
CA PHE A 48 11.57 31.82 -14.05
C PHE A 48 11.87 32.70 -12.84
N GLU A 49 11.57 34.01 -13.00
CA GLU A 49 11.62 34.97 -11.93
C GLU A 49 10.46 35.96 -12.15
N ALA A 50 9.59 36.13 -11.16
CA ALA A 50 8.40 36.94 -11.28
C ALA A 50 8.05 37.66 -9.98
N THR A 51 7.39 38.82 -10.13
CA THR A 51 6.86 39.66 -9.03
C THR A 51 5.40 39.99 -9.29
N SER A 52 4.60 40.08 -8.25
CA SER A 52 3.20 40.46 -8.34
C SER A 52 2.63 40.85 -6.98
N ASP A 53 1.75 41.83 -6.95
CA ASP A 53 1.04 42.26 -5.73
C ASP A 53 -0.12 41.30 -5.37
N LYS A 54 -0.51 40.41 -6.31
CA LYS A 54 -1.68 39.52 -6.18
C LYS A 54 -1.35 38.07 -6.47
N GLY A 55 -0.14 37.63 -6.10
CA GLY A 55 0.34 36.26 -6.37
C GLY A 55 0.90 36.11 -7.80
N VAL A 56 1.76 35.10 -7.96
CA VAL A 56 2.45 34.76 -9.20
C VAL A 56 1.90 33.49 -9.77
N ARG A 57 1.67 33.43 -11.11
CA ARG A 57 1.30 32.20 -11.81
C ARG A 57 2.24 31.94 -12.97
N ILE A 58 2.74 30.73 -13.04
CA ILE A 58 3.44 30.23 -14.21
C ILE A 58 2.58 29.19 -14.92
N ARG A 59 2.75 29.12 -16.22
CA ARG A 59 2.17 28.08 -17.09
C ARG A 59 3.28 27.22 -17.65
N VAL A 60 3.11 25.91 -17.59
CA VAL A 60 4.05 24.93 -18.10
C VAL A 60 3.34 24.09 -19.16
N LYS A 61 3.90 24.04 -20.38
CA LYS A 61 3.43 23.13 -21.43
C LYS A 61 4.39 21.96 -21.55
N ILE A 62 3.81 20.78 -21.63
CA ILE A 62 4.55 19.52 -21.64
C ILE A 62 4.07 18.69 -22.82
N GLU A 63 4.99 18.21 -23.62
CA GLU A 63 4.75 17.22 -24.66
C GLU A 63 5.19 15.83 -24.20
N ASN A 64 4.60 14.81 -24.82
CA ASN A 64 4.87 13.41 -24.50
C ASN A 64 4.62 13.05 -23.02
N ALA A 65 3.60 13.69 -22.41
CA ALA A 65 3.24 13.41 -21.04
C ALA A 65 2.58 12.03 -20.90
N SER A 66 3.10 11.19 -20.02
CA SER A 66 2.51 9.92 -19.63
C SER A 66 1.54 10.15 -18.47
N LEU A 67 0.24 9.99 -18.73
CA LEU A 67 -0.84 10.11 -17.74
C LEU A 67 -1.28 8.74 -17.20
N ALA A 68 -0.69 7.67 -17.69
CA ALA A 68 -1.01 6.32 -17.26
C ALA A 68 -0.47 6.02 -15.84
N VAL A 69 -1.15 5.12 -15.16
CA VAL A 69 -0.60 4.47 -13.96
C VAL A 69 0.35 3.38 -14.44
N GLY A 70 1.65 3.62 -14.30
CA GLY A 70 2.67 2.71 -14.80
C GLY A 70 4.07 3.12 -14.30
N PRO A 71 5.11 2.42 -14.71
CA PRO A 71 6.48 2.63 -14.20
C PRO A 71 7.07 4.00 -14.55
N ASP A 72 6.61 4.65 -15.62
CA ASP A 72 7.17 5.90 -16.11
C ASP A 72 6.14 7.04 -16.19
N PRO A 73 5.53 7.46 -15.06
CA PRO A 73 4.61 8.58 -15.05
C PRO A 73 5.36 9.90 -15.26
N THR A 74 4.74 10.86 -15.93
CA THR A 74 5.30 12.20 -16.02
C THR A 74 5.24 12.92 -14.68
N VAL A 75 6.40 13.31 -14.16
CA VAL A 75 6.57 14.05 -12.92
C VAL A 75 7.10 15.44 -13.23
N ILE A 76 6.47 16.46 -12.66
CA ILE A 76 7.01 17.83 -12.64
C ILE A 76 7.64 18.08 -11.29
N SER A 77 8.85 18.62 -11.30
CA SER A 77 9.53 19.12 -10.11
C SER A 77 9.77 20.60 -10.22
N ILE A 78 9.36 21.35 -9.21
CA ILE A 78 9.58 22.79 -9.10
C ILE A 78 10.54 23.05 -7.96
N LYS A 79 11.69 23.64 -8.28
CA LYS A 79 12.69 24.09 -7.32
C LYS A 79 12.58 25.60 -7.20
N ALA A 80 11.96 26.09 -6.14
CA ALA A 80 11.92 27.50 -5.79
C ALA A 80 12.87 27.79 -4.62
N ALA A 81 13.20 29.05 -4.40
CA ALA A 81 14.20 29.46 -3.40
C ALA A 81 13.85 29.02 -1.98
N GLU A 82 12.56 29.00 -1.62
CA GLU A 82 12.10 28.64 -0.28
C GLU A 82 11.65 27.20 -0.16
N HIS A 83 10.93 26.69 -1.18
CA HIS A 83 10.31 25.36 -1.15
C HIS A 83 10.43 24.67 -2.50
N SER A 84 10.73 23.38 -2.46
CA SER A 84 10.75 22.52 -3.64
C SER A 84 9.68 21.45 -3.47
N PHE A 85 8.97 21.13 -4.55
CA PHE A 85 7.96 20.07 -4.56
C PHE A 85 7.85 19.43 -5.93
N SER A 86 7.31 18.22 -5.94
CA SER A 86 7.08 17.45 -7.16
C SER A 86 5.66 16.89 -7.16
N PHE A 87 5.09 16.68 -8.34
CA PHE A 87 3.78 16.09 -8.50
C PHE A 87 3.65 15.35 -9.82
N PHE A 88 2.76 14.38 -9.87
CA PHE A 88 2.43 13.68 -11.12
C PHE A 88 1.47 14.55 -11.94
N VAL A 89 1.75 14.67 -13.23
CA VAL A 89 0.88 15.43 -14.16
C VAL A 89 -0.54 14.87 -14.21
N ARG A 90 -0.68 13.54 -14.11
CA ARG A 90 -2.00 12.85 -14.09
C ARG A 90 -2.89 13.27 -12.91
N ASP A 91 -2.29 13.78 -11.83
CA ASP A 91 -2.99 14.09 -10.58
C ASP A 91 -3.55 15.51 -10.56
N VAL A 92 -3.20 16.32 -11.54
CA VAL A 92 -3.74 17.68 -11.67
C VAL A 92 -5.12 17.64 -12.27
N LYS A 93 -6.15 17.84 -11.45
CA LYS A 93 -7.57 17.80 -11.83
C LYS A 93 -8.24 19.14 -11.55
N ALA A 94 -9.22 19.51 -12.40
CA ALA A 94 -9.99 20.73 -12.19
C ALA A 94 -10.85 20.65 -10.92
N GLU A 95 -11.48 19.50 -10.70
CA GLU A 95 -12.33 19.26 -9.54
C GLU A 95 -11.55 19.17 -8.25
N TYR A 96 -10.30 18.72 -8.33
CA TYR A 96 -9.42 18.48 -7.18
C TYR A 96 -8.01 18.99 -7.50
N PRO A 97 -7.78 20.31 -7.45
CA PRO A 97 -6.46 20.88 -7.66
C PRO A 97 -5.49 20.42 -6.56
N ILE A 98 -4.21 20.30 -6.91
CA ILE A 98 -3.19 20.07 -5.88
C ILE A 98 -3.01 21.37 -5.09
N PHE A 99 -3.18 21.31 -3.78
CA PHE A 99 -3.11 22.47 -2.91
C PHE A 99 -2.17 22.22 -1.74
N ILE A 100 -1.16 23.06 -1.58
CA ILE A 100 -0.14 22.95 -0.55
C ILE A 100 -0.10 24.26 0.24
N PRO A 101 -0.87 24.39 1.33
CA PRO A 101 -1.01 25.63 2.09
C PRO A 101 0.31 26.12 2.69
N ASP A 102 1.16 25.22 3.18
CA ASP A 102 2.46 25.58 3.77
C ASP A 102 3.41 26.26 2.77
N TYR A 103 3.25 25.96 1.49
CA TYR A 103 4.03 26.57 0.41
C TYR A 103 3.28 27.71 -0.29
N GLN A 104 2.04 27.92 0.11
CA GLN A 104 1.13 28.90 -0.52
C GLN A 104 1.01 28.67 -2.02
N VAL A 105 0.85 27.41 -2.46
CA VAL A 105 0.80 27.03 -3.87
C VAL A 105 -0.44 26.21 -4.19
N ALA A 106 -1.02 26.47 -5.36
CA ALA A 106 -2.04 25.64 -6.00
C ALA A 106 -1.58 25.23 -7.40
N VAL A 107 -1.78 23.96 -7.77
CA VAL A 107 -1.50 23.42 -9.12
C VAL A 107 -2.83 23.08 -9.78
N LEU A 108 -3.05 23.65 -10.94
CA LEU A 108 -4.31 23.64 -11.68
C LEU A 108 -4.08 23.14 -13.11
N PRO A 109 -5.08 22.56 -13.78
CA PRO A 109 -5.04 22.39 -15.22
C PRO A 109 -4.81 23.71 -15.93
N GLY A 110 -4.14 23.70 -17.08
CA GLY A 110 -3.94 24.91 -17.86
C GLY A 110 -5.26 25.59 -18.24
N MET A 111 -5.29 26.90 -18.21
CA MET A 111 -6.47 27.72 -18.47
C MET A 111 -7.54 27.72 -17.35
N ASP A 112 -7.26 27.11 -16.22
CA ASP A 112 -8.09 27.28 -15.03
C ASP A 112 -7.86 28.67 -14.43
N ASN A 113 -8.93 29.45 -14.31
CA ASN A 113 -8.83 30.86 -13.90
C ASN A 113 -8.95 31.08 -12.39
N ARG A 114 -9.11 30.01 -11.59
CA ARG A 114 -9.17 30.14 -10.12
C ARG A 114 -7.83 30.65 -9.58
N THR A 115 -7.91 31.56 -8.64
CA THR A 115 -6.73 32.02 -7.90
C THR A 115 -6.42 31.10 -6.73
N TYR A 116 -5.25 31.25 -6.10
CA TYR A 116 -4.91 30.52 -4.89
C TYR A 116 -6.01 30.65 -3.82
N GLU A 117 -6.48 31.89 -3.58
CA GLU A 117 -7.51 32.17 -2.57
C GLU A 117 -8.86 31.50 -2.95
N ALA A 118 -9.18 31.45 -4.23
CA ALA A 118 -10.40 30.77 -4.68
C ALA A 118 -10.32 29.26 -4.46
N VAL A 119 -9.16 28.63 -4.70
CA VAL A 119 -8.91 27.22 -4.41
C VAL A 119 -8.94 26.97 -2.91
N GLU A 120 -8.29 27.80 -2.11
CA GLU A 120 -8.29 27.70 -0.66
C GLU A 120 -9.71 27.77 -0.09
N LEU A 121 -10.51 28.74 -0.54
CA LEU A 121 -11.90 28.88 -0.12
C LEU A 121 -12.74 27.65 -0.50
N GLU A 122 -12.55 27.12 -1.70
CA GLU A 122 -13.24 25.92 -2.15
C GLU A 122 -12.87 24.70 -1.28
N ILE A 123 -11.58 24.54 -0.95
CA ILE A 123 -11.13 23.44 -0.10
C ILE A 123 -11.68 23.59 1.33
N LEU A 124 -11.68 24.79 1.89
CA LEU A 124 -12.28 25.05 3.19
C LEU A 124 -13.79 24.76 3.21
N GLN A 125 -14.50 25.08 2.13
CA GLN A 125 -15.93 24.79 1.99
C GLN A 125 -16.22 23.30 1.87
N ARG A 126 -15.27 22.48 1.42
CA ARG A 126 -15.39 21.02 1.38
C ARG A 126 -15.36 20.37 2.76
N LYS A 127 -15.19 21.16 3.83
CA LYS A 127 -15.13 20.69 5.22
C LYS A 127 -14.04 19.63 5.43
N SER A 128 -12.92 19.74 4.72
CA SER A 128 -11.78 18.88 5.02
C SER A 128 -11.23 19.28 6.39
N GLN A 129 -11.30 18.36 7.31
CA GLN A 129 -10.83 18.56 8.69
C GLN A 129 -9.44 17.97 8.86
N THR A 130 -8.61 18.61 9.65
CA THR A 130 -7.37 17.97 10.14
C THR A 130 -7.71 16.76 11.01
N LYS A 131 -6.77 15.84 11.18
CA LYS A 131 -6.94 14.69 12.07
C LYS A 131 -7.32 15.12 13.49
N ILE A 132 -6.72 16.19 14.00
CA ILE A 132 -7.01 16.75 15.33
C ILE A 132 -8.44 17.25 15.39
N GLN A 133 -8.87 18.07 14.43
CA GLN A 133 -10.25 18.57 14.38
C GLN A 133 -11.29 17.45 14.32
N ARG A 134 -11.00 16.38 13.58
CA ARG A 134 -11.90 15.20 13.56
C ARG A 134 -11.99 14.52 14.92
N ILE A 135 -10.86 14.34 15.60
CA ILE A 135 -10.83 13.74 16.95
C ILE A 135 -11.59 14.61 17.94
N GLU A 136 -11.43 15.93 17.88
CA GLU A 136 -12.13 16.89 18.78
C GLU A 136 -13.65 16.91 18.57
N GLU A 137 -14.11 16.70 17.34
CA GLU A 137 -15.54 16.66 16.99
C GLU A 137 -16.18 15.28 17.13
N GLU A 138 -15.36 14.22 17.25
CA GLU A 138 -15.85 12.86 17.38
C GLU A 138 -16.54 12.66 18.76
N LYS A 139 -17.74 12.12 18.72
CA LYS A 139 -18.45 11.81 19.98
C LYS A 139 -17.73 10.69 20.71
N GLU A 140 -17.62 10.82 22.03
CA GLU A 140 -17.12 9.72 22.84
C GLU A 140 -17.89 8.42 22.54
N THR A 141 -17.13 7.39 22.26
CA THR A 141 -17.67 6.07 21.96
C THR A 141 -18.25 5.44 23.22
N SER A 142 -19.42 4.81 23.16
CA SER A 142 -19.96 4.10 24.32
C SER A 142 -19.01 2.99 24.76
N PHE A 143 -19.07 2.61 26.05
CA PHE A 143 -18.26 1.53 26.60
C PHE A 143 -18.39 0.23 25.80
N GLU A 144 -19.61 -0.13 25.39
CA GLU A 144 -19.90 -1.33 24.62
C GLU A 144 -19.25 -1.27 23.21
N SER A 145 -19.26 -0.10 22.59
CA SER A 145 -18.61 0.11 21.30
C SER A 145 -17.10 0.13 21.45
N ALA A 146 -16.56 0.82 22.46
CA ALA A 146 -15.14 0.82 22.79
C ALA A 146 -14.64 -0.58 23.14
N ALA A 147 -15.39 -1.36 23.92
CA ALA A 147 -15.05 -2.73 24.26
C ALA A 147 -14.99 -3.67 23.04
N LYS A 148 -15.77 -3.39 21.99
CA LYS A 148 -15.67 -4.11 20.72
C LYS A 148 -14.42 -3.73 19.92
N ILE A 149 -14.02 -2.47 19.97
CA ILE A 149 -12.84 -1.94 19.28
C ILE A 149 -11.55 -2.38 20.01
N THR A 150 -11.53 -2.32 21.34
CA THR A 150 -10.37 -2.64 22.17
C THR A 150 -10.01 -4.12 22.23
N ARG A 151 -10.79 -5.01 21.63
CA ARG A 151 -10.41 -6.40 21.40
C ARG A 151 -9.57 -6.55 20.14
N ASP A 152 -8.70 -5.60 19.88
CA ASP A 152 -7.70 -5.74 18.83
C ASP A 152 -6.77 -6.90 19.15
N MET A 153 -6.46 -7.68 18.11
CA MET A 153 -5.54 -8.80 18.23
C MET A 153 -4.11 -8.29 18.06
N SER A 154 -3.47 -7.94 19.17
CA SER A 154 -2.12 -7.39 19.20
C SER A 154 -1.00 -8.45 19.07
N VAL A 155 -1.36 -9.70 18.78
CA VAL A 155 -0.42 -10.82 18.63
C VAL A 155 -0.47 -11.37 17.20
N PRO A 156 0.59 -12.07 16.73
CA PRO A 156 0.55 -12.76 15.46
C PRO A 156 -0.62 -13.73 15.36
N ILE A 157 -1.30 -13.73 14.22
CA ILE A 157 -2.46 -14.59 13.96
C ILE A 157 -2.04 -15.73 13.03
N TRP A 158 -2.44 -16.93 13.41
CA TRP A 158 -2.20 -18.13 12.61
C TRP A 158 -3.44 -18.45 11.77
N LEU A 159 -3.28 -18.43 10.47
CA LEU A 159 -4.31 -18.80 9.51
C LEU A 159 -3.94 -20.13 8.86
N GLY A 160 -4.87 -21.03 8.86
CA GLY A 160 -4.71 -22.38 8.29
C GLY A 160 -6.05 -22.98 7.93
N THR A 161 -6.01 -24.04 7.16
CA THR A 161 -7.20 -24.80 6.75
C THR A 161 -7.38 -25.96 7.74
N SER A 162 -8.10 -25.77 8.83
CA SER A 162 -8.43 -26.77 9.86
C SER A 162 -7.50 -28.01 9.88
N ARG A 163 -6.85 -28.36 10.92
CA ARG A 163 -5.97 -29.54 11.06
C ARG A 163 -4.90 -29.76 9.96
N ASP A 164 -4.77 -28.86 8.98
CA ASP A 164 -3.62 -28.85 8.08
C ASP A 164 -2.41 -28.27 8.84
N MET A 165 -1.25 -28.87 8.63
CA MET A 165 -0.02 -28.41 9.27
C MET A 165 0.60 -27.18 8.59
N ARG A 166 0.12 -26.83 7.41
CA ARG A 166 0.56 -25.66 6.66
C ARG A 166 -0.25 -24.46 7.11
N ILE A 167 0.41 -23.57 7.78
CA ILE A 167 -0.20 -22.33 8.32
C ILE A 167 0.61 -21.11 7.90
N PHE A 168 -0.04 -19.97 7.92
CA PHE A 168 0.59 -18.68 7.76
C PHE A 168 0.42 -17.89 9.05
N GLU A 169 1.51 -17.42 9.60
CA GLU A 169 1.49 -16.43 10.68
C GLU A 169 1.50 -15.04 10.08
N LEU A 170 0.52 -14.23 10.41
CA LEU A 170 0.40 -12.83 10.00
C LEU A 170 0.70 -11.94 11.19
N SER A 171 1.74 -11.12 11.04
CA SER A 171 2.17 -10.11 12.01
C SER A 171 1.97 -8.74 11.40
N GLU A 172 0.73 -8.27 11.39
CA GLU A 172 0.41 -6.91 10.95
C GLU A 172 0.60 -5.94 12.12
N SER A 173 1.30 -4.84 11.87
CA SER A 173 1.53 -3.76 12.84
C SER A 173 2.21 -4.15 14.15
N LEU A 174 2.77 -5.33 14.25
CA LEU A 174 3.58 -5.64 15.42
C LEU A 174 4.91 -4.91 15.31
N PRO A 175 5.31 -4.16 16.33
CA PRO A 175 6.57 -3.48 16.32
C PRO A 175 7.70 -4.52 16.35
N ASP A 176 8.20 -4.87 15.18
CA ASP A 176 9.49 -5.50 15.06
C ASP A 176 10.51 -4.41 14.77
N ALA A 177 11.27 -4.03 15.78
CA ALA A 177 12.26 -2.97 15.71
C ALA A 177 13.34 -3.20 14.62
N ALA A 178 13.47 -4.43 14.13
CA ALA A 178 14.44 -4.76 13.09
C ALA A 178 13.91 -4.53 11.66
N ILE A 179 12.59 -4.52 11.46
CA ILE A 179 11.98 -4.50 10.13
C ILE A 179 11.15 -3.23 9.86
N GLY A 180 10.70 -2.57 10.89
CA GLY A 180 10.17 -1.19 10.96
C GLY A 180 9.07 -0.73 9.99
N GLU A 181 8.93 -1.28 8.79
CA GLU A 181 8.12 -0.67 7.74
C GLU A 181 7.12 -1.61 7.08
N ALA A 182 7.11 -2.89 7.43
CA ALA A 182 6.35 -3.88 6.71
C ALA A 182 5.58 -4.82 7.64
N ASN A 183 4.42 -5.26 7.18
CA ASN A 183 3.75 -6.40 7.78
C ASN A 183 4.47 -7.68 7.36
N ILE A 184 4.44 -8.69 8.23
CA ILE A 184 5.18 -9.94 8.02
C ILE A 184 4.20 -11.09 7.84
N ILE A 185 4.46 -11.92 6.84
CA ILE A 185 3.81 -13.21 6.64
C ILE A 185 4.88 -14.29 6.77
N SER A 186 4.70 -15.20 7.72
CA SER A 186 5.62 -16.30 7.96
C SER A 186 4.92 -17.63 7.73
N PRO A 187 5.17 -18.31 6.59
CA PRO A 187 4.70 -19.68 6.39
C PRO A 187 5.36 -20.62 7.40
N LYS A 188 4.56 -21.51 7.97
CA LYS A 188 5.01 -22.47 8.98
C LYS A 188 4.46 -23.85 8.70
N ARG A 189 5.22 -24.86 9.10
CA ARG A 189 4.75 -26.24 9.19
C ARG A 189 4.47 -26.53 10.65
N SER A 190 3.19 -26.52 11.02
CA SER A 190 2.81 -26.43 12.43
C SER A 190 3.36 -25.13 13.04
N SER A 191 4.10 -25.20 14.14
CA SER A 191 4.77 -24.06 14.76
C SER A 191 6.20 -23.81 14.25
N SER A 192 6.74 -24.70 13.41
CA SER A 192 8.10 -24.57 12.88
C SER A 192 8.12 -23.72 11.61
N PRO A 193 9.02 -22.73 11.50
CA PRO A 193 9.16 -21.92 10.30
C PRO A 193 9.43 -22.77 9.05
N LEU A 194 8.81 -22.43 7.93
CA LEU A 194 9.13 -23.02 6.64
C LEU A 194 10.56 -22.60 6.23
N ARG A 195 11.29 -23.53 5.63
CA ARG A 195 12.61 -23.31 5.05
C ARG A 195 12.62 -23.85 3.63
N LEU A 196 13.20 -23.07 2.71
CA LEU A 196 13.30 -23.41 1.30
C LEU A 196 14.76 -23.31 0.83
N GLU A 197 15.08 -24.01 -0.24
CA GLU A 197 16.39 -23.90 -0.90
C GLU A 197 16.63 -22.45 -1.37
N GLU A 198 15.60 -21.80 -1.90
CA GLU A 198 15.60 -20.42 -2.35
C GLU A 198 15.99 -19.44 -1.24
N THR A 199 15.67 -19.76 0.00
CA THR A 199 16.08 -18.96 1.17
C THR A 199 17.36 -19.50 1.82
N LYS A 200 18.15 -20.30 1.13
CA LYS A 200 19.35 -20.96 1.64
C LYS A 200 19.09 -21.69 2.96
N ASN A 201 17.94 -22.36 3.04
CA ASN A 201 17.44 -23.07 4.22
C ASN A 201 17.26 -22.19 5.48
N SER A 202 17.17 -20.90 5.31
CA SER A 202 16.74 -19.99 6.37
C SER A 202 15.21 -19.90 6.43
N ASN A 203 14.68 -19.32 7.51
CA ASN A 203 13.25 -19.16 7.69
C ASN A 203 12.64 -18.29 6.58
N VAL A 204 11.56 -18.76 5.97
CA VAL A 204 10.81 -17.98 4.98
C VAL A 204 9.97 -16.93 5.68
N ASN A 205 10.13 -15.69 5.28
CA ASN A 205 9.29 -14.57 5.69
C ASN A 205 9.05 -13.67 4.49
N TYR A 206 7.84 -13.16 4.36
CA TYR A 206 7.48 -12.19 3.33
C TYR A 206 7.05 -10.90 3.99
N LEU A 207 7.51 -9.79 3.46
CA LEU A 207 7.20 -8.45 3.90
C LEU A 207 6.28 -7.79 2.89
N TYR A 208 5.20 -7.17 3.35
CA TYR A 208 4.35 -6.33 2.51
C TYR A 208 4.02 -5.03 3.23
N THR A 209 3.61 -4.01 2.50
CA THR A 209 3.32 -2.71 3.09
C THR A 209 1.97 -2.20 2.61
N MET A 210 1.18 -1.67 3.53
CA MET A 210 -0.03 -0.91 3.27
C MET A 210 0.08 0.45 3.95
N GLY A 211 -0.47 1.49 3.32
CA GLY A 211 -0.34 2.85 3.84
C GLY A 211 1.11 3.33 3.77
N ARG A 212 1.41 4.38 4.51
CA ARG A 212 2.73 5.03 4.55
C ARG A 212 3.77 4.33 5.42
N GLY A 213 3.52 3.07 5.81
CA GLY A 213 4.45 2.28 6.60
C GLY A 213 4.35 2.54 8.11
N VAL A 214 5.48 2.62 8.82
CA VAL A 214 5.56 2.67 10.29
C VAL A 214 4.66 3.74 10.92
N GLY A 215 4.57 4.90 10.32
CA GLY A 215 3.81 6.03 10.87
C GLY A 215 2.30 5.83 11.00
N VAL A 216 1.76 4.74 10.46
CA VAL A 216 0.32 4.43 10.51
C VAL A 216 0.00 3.08 11.15
N GLN A 217 1.00 2.33 11.57
CA GLN A 217 0.82 1.01 12.17
C GLN A 217 0.02 1.02 13.46
N GLU A 218 0.06 2.09 14.22
CA GLU A 218 -0.72 2.26 15.46
C GLU A 218 -2.22 2.40 15.21
N ASN A 219 -2.64 2.65 13.97
CA ASN A 219 -4.03 2.83 13.57
C ASN A 219 -4.61 1.56 12.92
N ILE A 220 -4.15 0.40 13.30
CA ILE A 220 -4.69 -0.87 12.80
C ILE A 220 -5.56 -1.55 13.85
N PHE A 221 -6.67 -2.12 13.39
CA PHE A 221 -7.61 -2.90 14.20
C PHE A 221 -7.82 -4.26 13.53
N ARG A 222 -7.66 -5.34 14.28
CA ARG A 222 -7.73 -6.71 13.74
C ARG A 222 -8.70 -7.58 14.52
N ARG A 223 -9.46 -8.38 13.80
CA ARG A 223 -10.43 -9.31 14.38
C ARG A 223 -10.58 -10.54 13.51
N LEU A 224 -10.80 -11.68 14.14
CA LEU A 224 -11.30 -12.85 13.42
C LEU A 224 -12.78 -12.67 13.07
N GLU A 225 -13.19 -13.20 11.92
CA GLU A 225 -14.59 -13.19 11.50
C GLU A 225 -15.46 -13.88 12.56
N GLN A 226 -16.57 -13.23 12.94
CA GLN A 226 -17.43 -13.65 14.05
C GLN A 226 -16.69 -13.91 15.37
N GLY A 227 -15.46 -13.44 15.51
CA GLY A 227 -14.60 -13.63 16.67
C GLY A 227 -13.91 -15.00 16.78
N VAL A 228 -14.20 -15.97 15.90
CA VAL A 228 -13.73 -17.35 16.01
C VAL A 228 -13.31 -18.00 14.69
N LEU A 229 -13.79 -17.53 13.55
CA LEU A 229 -13.44 -18.14 12.27
C LEU A 229 -12.03 -17.74 11.85
N PRO A 230 -11.24 -18.64 11.22
CA PRO A 230 -9.87 -18.36 10.79
C PRO A 230 -9.85 -17.46 9.53
N ILE A 231 -10.57 -16.37 9.58
CA ILE A 231 -10.62 -15.29 8.59
C ILE A 231 -10.27 -14.02 9.34
N LEU A 232 -9.12 -13.46 9.06
CA LEU A 232 -8.65 -12.23 9.69
C LEU A 232 -9.20 -11.03 8.94
N ASN A 233 -9.93 -10.18 9.62
CA ASN A 233 -10.30 -8.86 9.14
C ASN A 233 -9.45 -7.82 9.83
N SER A 234 -8.81 -6.95 9.06
CA SER A 234 -8.04 -5.82 9.57
C SER A 234 -8.48 -4.51 8.92
N THR A 235 -8.42 -3.44 9.70
CA THR A 235 -8.69 -2.09 9.23
C THR A 235 -7.52 -1.21 9.61
N LEU A 236 -6.82 -0.68 8.61
CA LEU A 236 -5.76 0.31 8.77
C LEU A 236 -6.32 1.68 8.36
N VAL A 237 -6.09 2.69 9.18
CA VAL A 237 -6.46 4.08 8.88
C VAL A 237 -5.19 4.91 8.71
N ASP A 238 -4.98 5.41 7.50
CA ASP A 238 -3.89 6.30 7.13
C ASP A 238 -4.46 7.66 6.70
N ASP A 239 -4.59 8.57 7.65
CA ASP A 239 -5.34 9.82 7.52
C ASP A 239 -6.78 9.57 7.04
N ASP A 240 -7.10 10.01 5.81
CA ASP A 240 -8.41 9.84 5.20
C ASP A 240 -8.55 8.52 4.43
N VAL A 241 -7.48 7.77 4.28
CA VAL A 241 -7.48 6.51 3.52
C VAL A 241 -7.68 5.34 4.46
N VAL A 242 -8.72 4.57 4.20
CA VAL A 242 -9.07 3.38 4.98
C VAL A 242 -8.79 2.13 4.15
N TYR A 243 -7.96 1.26 4.69
CA TYR A 243 -7.63 -0.06 4.14
C TYR A 243 -8.41 -1.12 4.93
N SER A 244 -9.40 -1.71 4.32
CA SER A 244 -10.18 -2.81 4.93
C SER A 244 -9.74 -4.12 4.31
N SER A 245 -8.98 -4.90 5.07
CA SER A 245 -8.36 -6.12 4.58
C SER A 245 -9.03 -7.36 5.15
N THR A 246 -9.05 -8.42 4.35
CA THR A 246 -9.48 -9.75 4.74
C THR A 246 -8.42 -10.75 4.30
N ALA A 247 -7.98 -11.61 5.21
CA ALA A 247 -7.03 -12.68 4.95
C ALA A 247 -7.57 -14.02 5.44
N PHE A 248 -7.42 -15.05 4.63
CA PHE A 248 -7.76 -16.44 4.97
C PHE A 248 -6.95 -17.41 4.13
N THR A 249 -6.97 -18.68 4.51
CA THR A 249 -6.31 -19.75 3.75
C THR A 249 -7.33 -20.69 3.13
N ALA A 250 -7.01 -21.19 1.94
CA ALA A 250 -7.78 -22.22 1.25
C ALA A 250 -6.85 -23.15 0.48
N PHE A 251 -7.38 -24.22 -0.03
CA PHE A 251 -6.68 -25.05 -1.00
C PHE A 251 -6.78 -24.45 -2.41
N GLU A 252 -5.76 -24.70 -3.21
CA GLU A 252 -5.71 -24.26 -4.60
C GLU A 252 -6.89 -24.75 -5.44
N LYS A 253 -7.29 -26.00 -5.27
CA LYS A 253 -8.27 -26.70 -6.14
C LYS A 253 -9.47 -27.26 -5.39
N SER A 254 -9.25 -27.78 -4.19
CA SER A 254 -10.30 -28.48 -3.45
C SER A 254 -11.11 -27.53 -2.58
N PRO A 255 -12.43 -27.72 -2.50
CA PRO A 255 -13.25 -26.99 -1.56
C PRO A 255 -12.93 -27.39 -0.11
N LEU A 256 -13.12 -26.46 0.83
CA LEU A 256 -12.75 -26.64 2.24
C LEU A 256 -13.42 -27.84 2.92
N HIS A 257 -14.58 -28.31 2.46
CA HIS A 257 -15.25 -29.48 3.00
C HIS A 257 -14.55 -30.83 2.67
N ALA A 258 -13.63 -30.84 1.72
CA ALA A 258 -12.82 -32.00 1.35
C ALA A 258 -11.58 -32.18 2.24
N LEU A 259 -11.40 -31.38 3.26
CA LEU A 259 -10.23 -31.35 4.12
C LEU A 259 -9.99 -32.65 4.87
N LYS A 260 -8.83 -33.23 4.64
CA LYS A 260 -8.24 -34.31 5.41
C LYS A 260 -7.09 -33.74 6.22
N GLY A 261 -7.35 -33.30 7.42
CA GLY A 261 -6.30 -32.79 8.29
C GLY A 261 -5.77 -33.85 9.26
N THR A 262 -4.86 -33.42 10.13
CA THR A 262 -4.42 -34.23 11.26
C THR A 262 -5.53 -34.33 12.30
N ASP A 263 -5.65 -35.48 12.96
CA ASP A 263 -6.68 -35.72 13.99
C ASP A 263 -6.25 -35.25 15.40
N PHE A 264 -5.10 -34.59 15.53
CA PHE A 264 -4.59 -34.03 16.77
C PHE A 264 -3.83 -32.71 16.51
N LEU A 265 -3.73 -31.92 17.55
CA LEU A 265 -3.01 -30.65 17.51
C LEU A 265 -1.51 -30.94 17.50
N VAL A 266 -0.79 -30.33 16.56
CA VAL A 266 0.66 -30.44 16.48
C VAL A 266 1.29 -29.26 17.23
N ALA A 267 2.02 -29.57 18.29
CA ALA A 267 2.89 -28.61 18.98
C ALA A 267 4.35 -28.97 18.70
N ASP A 268 5.23 -27.97 18.65
CA ASP A 268 6.67 -28.19 18.52
C ASP A 268 7.40 -28.08 19.87
N GLN A 269 8.70 -28.23 19.81
CA GLN A 269 9.58 -28.12 20.98
C GLN A 269 9.55 -26.75 21.67
N PHE A 270 9.15 -25.68 20.96
CA PHE A 270 9.10 -24.33 21.51
C PHE A 270 7.78 -24.04 22.24
N SER A 271 6.71 -24.73 21.92
CA SER A 271 5.45 -24.64 22.64
C SER A 271 5.45 -25.50 23.92
N GLY A 272 6.62 -25.85 24.37
CA GLY A 272 6.81 -26.54 25.62
C GLY A 272 6.57 -28.03 25.56
N GLY A 273 6.50 -28.65 24.39
CA GLY A 273 6.58 -30.09 24.05
C GLY A 273 6.05 -31.15 25.02
N HIS A 274 5.83 -30.77 26.25
CA HIS A 274 5.39 -31.62 27.35
C HIS A 274 3.88 -31.94 27.35
N MET A 275 3.17 -31.40 26.36
CA MET A 275 1.74 -31.63 26.20
C MET A 275 1.40 -33.01 25.57
N PHE A 276 2.39 -33.66 24.99
CA PHE A 276 2.19 -34.98 24.36
C PHE A 276 2.82 -36.13 25.19
N THR A 277 2.09 -37.23 25.28
CA THR A 277 2.66 -38.48 25.75
C THR A 277 3.65 -39.02 24.71
N GLU A 278 4.53 -39.93 25.12
CA GLU A 278 5.46 -40.59 24.19
C GLU A 278 4.75 -41.28 23.03
N GLY A 279 3.59 -41.92 23.28
CA GLY A 279 2.76 -42.50 22.22
C GLY A 279 2.24 -41.50 21.21
N GLN A 280 1.81 -40.31 21.67
CA GLN A 280 1.38 -39.20 20.81
C GLN A 280 2.54 -38.63 19.98
N LEU A 281 3.75 -38.49 20.58
CA LEU A 281 4.95 -38.08 19.88
C LEU A 281 5.34 -39.09 18.78
N GLN A 282 5.22 -40.38 19.04
CA GLN A 282 5.48 -41.42 18.04
C GLN A 282 4.45 -41.37 16.90
N GLN A 283 3.18 -41.16 17.21
CA GLN A 283 2.13 -40.96 16.19
C GLN A 283 2.39 -39.72 15.37
N LEU A 284 2.81 -38.60 16.00
CA LEU A 284 3.18 -37.37 15.33
C LEU A 284 4.29 -37.64 14.29
N LYS A 285 5.41 -38.26 14.72
CA LYS A 285 6.52 -38.61 13.82
C LYS A 285 6.10 -39.42 12.62
N THR A 286 5.14 -40.32 12.80
CA THR A 286 4.67 -41.23 11.74
C THR A 286 3.69 -40.53 10.79
N ARG A 287 2.80 -39.66 11.29
CA ARG A 287 1.71 -39.05 10.52
C ARG A 287 2.11 -37.71 9.86
N THR A 288 3.05 -36.98 10.47
CA THR A 288 3.49 -35.70 9.94
C THR A 288 3.96 -35.77 8.49
N PRO A 289 4.82 -36.70 8.07
CA PRO A 289 5.25 -36.80 6.68
C PRO A 289 4.09 -37.00 5.70
N ALA A 290 3.11 -37.84 6.07
CA ALA A 290 1.95 -38.07 5.23
C ALA A 290 1.02 -36.84 5.14
N ALA A 291 0.86 -36.11 6.24
CA ALA A 291 0.06 -34.89 6.28
C ALA A 291 0.71 -33.73 5.48
N LEU A 292 2.04 -33.73 5.40
CA LEU A 292 2.79 -32.73 4.62
C LEU A 292 2.96 -33.10 3.15
N ASN A 293 2.82 -34.40 2.82
CA ASN A 293 2.94 -34.89 1.45
C ASN A 293 1.58 -34.80 0.73
N THR A 294 1.09 -33.58 0.58
CA THR A 294 -0.15 -33.35 -0.16
C THR A 294 0.20 -32.87 -1.57
N THR A 295 -0.61 -33.27 -2.54
CA THR A 295 -0.47 -32.89 -3.95
C THR A 295 -1.10 -31.53 -4.25
N GLU A 296 -1.72 -30.93 -3.26
CA GLU A 296 -2.45 -29.68 -3.39
C GLU A 296 -1.86 -28.60 -2.48
N GLU A 297 -1.66 -27.40 -3.04
CA GLU A 297 -1.09 -26.28 -2.33
C GLU A 297 -2.11 -25.61 -1.40
N THR A 298 -1.63 -25.17 -0.24
CA THR A 298 -2.37 -24.26 0.64
C THR A 298 -1.98 -22.82 0.30
N VAL A 299 -2.97 -22.00 0.01
CA VAL A 299 -2.77 -20.64 -0.45
C VAL A 299 -3.34 -19.65 0.57
N LEU A 300 -2.58 -18.66 0.93
CA LEU A 300 -3.06 -17.48 1.64
C LEU A 300 -3.68 -16.51 0.64
N PHE A 301 -4.93 -16.19 0.85
CA PHE A 301 -5.67 -15.16 0.13
C PHE A 301 -5.67 -13.90 0.97
N PHE A 302 -5.25 -12.81 0.39
CA PHE A 302 -5.31 -11.48 0.99
C PHE A 302 -5.99 -10.52 0.04
N ARG A 303 -6.94 -9.76 0.55
CA ARG A 303 -7.63 -8.71 -0.18
C ARG A 303 -7.77 -7.47 0.69
N SER A 304 -7.39 -6.31 0.17
CA SER A 304 -7.63 -5.03 0.81
C SER A 304 -8.48 -4.13 -0.08
N LYS A 305 -9.62 -3.70 0.44
CA LYS A 305 -10.43 -2.62 -0.12
C LYS A 305 -9.94 -1.30 0.46
N ILE A 306 -9.43 -0.45 -0.41
CA ILE A 306 -8.83 0.84 -0.05
C ILE A 306 -9.80 1.94 -0.47
N VAL A 307 -10.19 2.81 0.45
CA VAL A 307 -11.16 3.89 0.20
C VAL A 307 -10.64 5.20 0.74
N ASN A 308 -10.67 6.26 -0.07
CA ASN A 308 -10.47 7.61 0.42
C ASN A 308 -11.78 8.12 1.05
N LYS A 309 -11.79 8.29 2.36
CA LYS A 309 -12.94 8.81 3.14
C LYS A 309 -12.89 10.32 3.36
N GLY A 310 -11.85 10.97 2.88
CA GLY A 310 -11.69 12.41 2.94
C GLY A 310 -12.45 13.14 1.84
N SER A 311 -12.43 14.46 1.93
CA SER A 311 -13.07 15.35 0.95
C SER A 311 -12.11 15.86 -0.13
N VAL A 312 -10.84 15.42 -0.09
CA VAL A 312 -9.79 15.78 -1.06
C VAL A 312 -9.08 14.52 -1.56
N PRO A 313 -8.44 14.55 -2.74
CA PRO A 313 -7.67 13.42 -3.23
C PRO A 313 -6.56 13.01 -2.25
N ARG A 314 -6.37 11.71 -2.08
CA ARG A 314 -5.34 11.12 -1.22
C ARG A 314 -4.60 10.01 -1.93
N TYR A 315 -3.31 9.88 -1.66
CA TYR A 315 -2.54 8.74 -2.10
C TYR A 315 -2.76 7.54 -1.17
N ALA A 316 -3.03 6.41 -1.79
CA ALA A 316 -2.97 5.10 -1.15
C ALA A 316 -1.68 4.39 -1.58
N TRP A 317 -1.04 3.70 -0.63
CA TRP A 317 0.24 3.04 -0.85
C TRP A 317 0.11 1.53 -0.64
N PHE A 318 0.72 0.78 -1.53
CA PHE A 318 0.80 -0.67 -1.42
C PHE A 318 2.13 -1.17 -1.99
N LYS A 319 2.76 -2.10 -1.28
CA LYS A 319 3.91 -2.85 -1.74
C LYS A 319 3.63 -4.34 -1.58
N THR A 320 3.78 -5.09 -2.68
CA THR A 320 3.50 -6.52 -2.73
C THR A 320 4.44 -7.33 -1.83
N PRO A 321 4.05 -8.54 -1.38
CA PRO A 321 4.94 -9.42 -0.64
C PRO A 321 6.27 -9.66 -1.36
N ARG A 322 7.35 -9.51 -0.60
CA ARG A 322 8.73 -9.75 -1.00
C ARG A 322 9.48 -10.51 0.09
N PRO A 323 10.50 -11.29 -0.24
CA PRO A 323 11.31 -11.96 0.76
C PRO A 323 11.92 -10.97 1.76
N GLY A 324 11.91 -11.31 3.04
CA GLY A 324 12.48 -10.51 4.10
C GLY A 324 13.98 -10.29 3.95
N THR A 325 14.53 -9.27 4.62
CA THR A 325 15.94 -8.90 4.62
C THR A 325 16.53 -8.92 6.03
N GLY A 326 17.85 -8.96 6.15
CA GLY A 326 18.55 -8.88 7.42
C GLY A 326 18.57 -10.21 8.17
N TRP A 327 18.18 -10.22 9.44
CA TRP A 327 18.07 -11.41 10.29
C TRP A 327 17.09 -12.45 9.73
N TRP A 328 16.22 -12.02 8.86
CA TRP A 328 15.25 -12.80 8.12
C TRP A 328 15.84 -12.98 6.73
N SER A 329 16.01 -14.21 6.31
CA SER A 329 16.61 -14.54 5.03
C SER A 329 16.00 -13.76 3.87
N GLY A 330 16.68 -12.71 3.46
CA GLY A 330 16.40 -12.08 2.16
C GLY A 330 16.88 -13.00 1.05
N SER A 331 16.00 -13.31 0.14
CA SER A 331 16.36 -13.97 -1.11
C SER A 331 16.24 -12.98 -2.24
N SER A 332 17.10 -13.12 -3.24
CA SER A 332 16.92 -12.39 -4.50
C SER A 332 15.61 -12.84 -5.14
N TYR A 333 14.90 -11.90 -5.73
CA TYR A 333 13.62 -12.12 -6.39
C TYR A 333 13.45 -11.19 -7.57
N LYS A 334 12.50 -11.52 -8.43
CA LYS A 334 12.08 -10.73 -9.59
C LYS A 334 10.61 -10.40 -9.46
N PHE A 335 10.22 -9.25 -10.00
CA PHE A 335 8.82 -8.90 -10.20
C PHE A 335 8.49 -8.85 -11.68
N GLU A 336 7.46 -9.58 -12.11
CA GLU A 336 6.98 -9.63 -13.47
C GLU A 336 5.64 -8.91 -13.60
N ALA A 337 5.67 -7.70 -14.11
CA ALA A 337 4.50 -6.81 -14.19
C ALA A 337 3.39 -7.34 -15.12
N THR A 338 3.72 -8.13 -16.14
CA THR A 338 2.73 -8.66 -17.10
C THR A 338 1.68 -9.52 -16.45
N ASN A 339 2.09 -10.32 -15.47
CA ASN A 339 1.22 -11.25 -14.74
C ASN A 339 1.05 -10.89 -13.26
N GLY A 340 1.77 -9.87 -12.77
CA GLY A 340 1.79 -9.49 -11.36
C GLY A 340 2.46 -10.53 -10.47
N PHE A 341 3.45 -11.26 -11.01
CA PHE A 341 4.14 -12.33 -10.29
C PHE A 341 5.37 -11.81 -9.57
N SER A 342 5.54 -12.27 -8.34
CA SER A 342 6.80 -12.19 -7.62
C SER A 342 7.43 -13.59 -7.62
N LEU A 343 8.67 -13.69 -8.13
CA LEU A 343 9.35 -14.97 -8.35
C LEU A 343 10.71 -14.99 -7.66
N TYR A 344 11.09 -16.15 -7.13
CA TYR A 344 12.47 -16.41 -6.78
C TYR A 344 13.37 -16.46 -8.03
N GLU A 345 14.68 -16.38 -7.84
CA GLU A 345 15.65 -16.55 -8.95
C GLU A 345 15.54 -17.92 -9.66
N THR A 346 14.91 -18.89 -9.01
CA THR A 346 14.58 -20.22 -9.56
C THR A 346 13.33 -20.24 -10.43
N ASP A 347 12.77 -19.06 -10.73
CA ASP A 347 11.50 -18.87 -11.45
C ASP A 347 10.26 -19.45 -10.75
N LYS A 348 10.36 -19.85 -9.48
CA LYS A 348 9.21 -20.25 -8.67
C LYS A 348 8.41 -19.02 -8.22
N VAL A 349 7.13 -19.02 -8.53
CA VAL A 349 6.20 -17.95 -8.13
C VAL A 349 5.87 -18.10 -6.66
N PHE A 350 6.20 -17.09 -5.84
CA PHE A 350 5.84 -17.06 -4.42
C PHE A 350 4.71 -16.08 -4.11
N CYS A 351 4.36 -15.19 -5.03
CA CYS A 351 3.23 -14.29 -4.85
C CYS A 351 2.64 -13.89 -6.20
N ILE A 352 1.33 -13.76 -6.26
CA ILE A 352 0.59 -13.18 -7.39
C ILE A 352 -0.15 -11.98 -6.84
N SER A 353 -0.01 -10.81 -7.46
CA SER A 353 -0.63 -9.57 -7.00
C SER A 353 -1.46 -8.89 -8.08
N THR A 354 -2.61 -8.35 -7.68
CA THR A 354 -3.53 -7.64 -8.57
C THR A 354 -3.96 -6.29 -8.00
N LEU A 355 -4.30 -5.38 -8.89
CA LEU A 355 -4.99 -4.13 -8.60
C LEU A 355 -6.29 -4.07 -9.42
N ASN A 356 -7.43 -3.97 -8.75
CA ASN A 356 -8.76 -3.96 -9.39
C ASN A 356 -8.96 -5.14 -10.36
N GLY A 357 -8.51 -6.34 -9.98
CA GLY A 357 -8.62 -7.57 -10.76
C GLY A 357 -7.67 -7.66 -11.97
N LYS A 358 -6.75 -6.71 -12.14
CA LYS A 358 -5.71 -6.76 -13.17
C LYS A 358 -4.35 -7.03 -12.52
N PRO A 359 -3.40 -7.68 -13.23
CA PRO A 359 -2.06 -7.84 -12.73
C PRO A 359 -1.48 -6.52 -12.21
N LEU A 360 -0.78 -6.58 -11.08
CA LEU A 360 -0.11 -5.42 -10.52
C LEU A 360 1.02 -4.98 -11.45
N ALA A 361 1.02 -3.72 -11.86
CA ALA A 361 1.95 -3.21 -12.87
C ALA A 361 3.35 -2.90 -12.31
N ASN A 362 3.49 -2.81 -10.99
CA ASN A 362 4.76 -2.58 -10.31
C ASN A 362 4.68 -3.15 -8.89
N GLU A 363 5.80 -3.61 -8.32
CA GLU A 363 5.84 -4.16 -6.97
C GLU A 363 5.44 -3.16 -5.88
N GLU A 364 5.62 -1.88 -6.12
CA GLU A 364 5.26 -0.78 -5.24
C GLU A 364 4.44 0.24 -6.02
N ILE A 365 3.27 0.59 -5.51
CA ILE A 365 2.36 1.52 -6.17
C ILE A 365 1.86 2.60 -5.21
N ALA A 366 1.71 3.80 -5.77
CA ALA A 366 0.95 4.88 -5.18
C ALA A 366 -0.29 5.13 -6.04
N ILE A 367 -1.47 5.06 -5.44
CA ILE A 367 -2.75 5.22 -6.14
C ILE A 367 -3.37 6.52 -5.65
N LEU A 368 -3.60 7.49 -6.54
CA LEU A 368 -4.38 8.67 -6.18
C LEU A 368 -5.87 8.31 -6.22
N LEU A 369 -6.51 8.40 -5.07
CA LEU A 369 -7.95 8.17 -4.90
C LEU A 369 -8.68 9.50 -4.74
N GLN A 370 -9.69 9.73 -5.56
CA GLN A 370 -10.66 10.81 -5.36
C GLN A 370 -11.51 10.53 -4.10
N PRO A 371 -12.21 11.53 -3.55
CA PRO A 371 -13.16 11.29 -2.46
C PRO A 371 -14.12 10.15 -2.77
N ASP A 372 -14.29 9.23 -1.83
CA ASP A 372 -15.07 7.99 -1.92
C ASP A 372 -14.65 7.00 -3.03
N GLU A 373 -13.58 7.29 -3.76
CA GLU A 373 -13.04 6.35 -4.72
C GLU A 373 -12.44 5.13 -4.00
N THR A 374 -12.58 3.98 -4.66
CA THR A 374 -12.15 2.69 -4.13
C THR A 374 -11.12 2.05 -5.05
N ALA A 375 -10.07 1.50 -4.47
CA ALA A 375 -9.18 0.55 -5.12
C ALA A 375 -9.20 -0.79 -4.36
N ILE A 376 -8.96 -1.88 -5.06
CA ILE A 376 -8.87 -3.21 -4.48
C ILE A 376 -7.52 -3.79 -4.85
N VAL A 377 -6.70 -4.08 -3.86
CA VAL A 377 -5.47 -4.85 -4.02
C VAL A 377 -5.69 -6.26 -3.48
N GLU A 378 -5.18 -7.24 -4.18
CA GLU A 378 -5.23 -8.64 -3.77
C GLU A 378 -3.87 -9.27 -3.99
N PHE A 379 -3.49 -10.19 -3.11
CA PHE A 379 -2.38 -11.09 -3.39
C PHE A 379 -2.68 -12.51 -2.92
N TYR A 380 -2.04 -13.44 -3.57
CA TYR A 380 -2.16 -14.88 -3.37
C TYR A 380 -0.77 -15.45 -3.13
N LEU A 381 -0.58 -16.13 -2.02
CA LEU A 381 0.72 -16.59 -1.58
C LEU A 381 0.64 -18.08 -1.28
N PRO A 382 1.24 -18.94 -2.13
CA PRO A 382 1.33 -20.39 -1.86
C PRO A 382 2.21 -20.64 -0.65
N HIS A 383 1.91 -21.68 0.12
CA HIS A 383 2.67 -22.06 1.29
C HIS A 383 4.09 -22.53 0.94
N SER A 384 4.17 -23.33 -0.11
CA SER A 384 5.44 -23.91 -0.59
C SER A 384 5.58 -23.72 -2.10
N PRO A 385 6.05 -22.54 -2.54
CA PRO A 385 6.17 -22.19 -3.96
C PRO A 385 7.12 -23.09 -4.75
#